data_11552ce9c2bd95a5c6853d30ea12295f
#
_entry.id   11552ce9c2bd95a5c6853d30ea12295f
#
_cell.length_a   1.000
_cell.length_b   1.000
_cell.length_c   1.000
_cell.angle_alpha   90.00
_cell.angle_beta   90.00
_cell.angle_gamma   90.00
#
_symmetry.space_group_name_H-M   'P 1'
#
loop_
_entity.id
_entity.type
_entity.pdbx_description
1 polymer ?
#
loop_
_entity_poly.entity_id
_entity_poly.type
_entity_poly.pdbx_seq_one_letter_code
_entity_poly.pdbx_strand_id
1 'polypeptide(L)'
;VINAVYIFGAIAVMEFLLIVIGHRLLEYIEEQSPLYLGIGVADILVNPVFVAVIILLILAGEHLVRQKYKETSEVRTISFTSDRHKMIMNSNEISYIESNDSEVWVVANDRRRFRNKTGISQWENLLGKDFIRVHRSYLVRKELIQETLYDSLTLADGTSIPVSRKYRDIVASLSDN
;
A
#
# COMPACT_ATOMS: atom_id res chain seq x y z
N VAL A 1 -21.30 4.11 1.81
CA VAL A 1 -20.27 5.18 1.66
C VAL A 1 -20.03 5.49 0.18
N ILE A 2 -19.82 4.49 -0.67
CA ILE A 2 -19.55 4.67 -2.12
C ILE A 2 -20.72 5.42 -2.81
N ASN A 3 -21.97 5.08 -2.51
CA ASN A 3 -23.14 5.75 -3.11
C ASN A 3 -23.25 7.24 -2.73
N ALA A 4 -22.86 7.61 -1.50
CA ALA A 4 -22.87 9.01 -1.07
C ALA A 4 -21.85 9.85 -1.84
N VAL A 5 -20.64 9.33 -2.09
CA VAL A 5 -19.60 10.02 -2.88
C VAL A 5 -20.06 10.27 -4.32
N TYR A 6 -20.71 9.28 -4.94
CA TYR A 6 -21.27 9.46 -6.29
C TYR A 6 -22.39 10.49 -6.34
N ILE A 7 -23.27 10.52 -5.32
CA ILE A 7 -24.37 11.49 -5.24
C ILE A 7 -23.81 12.90 -5.08
N PHE A 8 -22.85 13.13 -4.17
CA PHE A 8 -22.22 14.43 -3.99
C PHE A 8 -21.42 14.85 -5.22
N GLY A 9 -20.70 13.94 -5.88
CA GLY A 9 -20.02 14.21 -7.14
C GLY A 9 -20.96 14.60 -8.25
N ALA A 10 -22.11 13.93 -8.39
CA ALA A 10 -23.13 14.26 -9.38
C ALA A 10 -23.76 15.63 -9.11
N ILE A 11 -24.04 15.97 -7.84
CA ILE A 11 -24.56 17.27 -7.45
C ILE A 11 -23.56 18.38 -7.80
N ALA A 12 -22.27 18.21 -7.49
CA ALA A 12 -21.23 19.18 -7.80
C ALA A 12 -21.04 19.40 -9.31
N VAL A 13 -21.10 18.33 -10.10
CA VAL A 13 -21.04 18.41 -11.56
C VAL A 13 -22.27 19.14 -12.10
N MET A 14 -23.46 18.85 -11.55
CA MET A 14 -24.69 19.52 -11.95
C MET A 14 -24.66 21.01 -11.61
N GLU A 15 -24.21 21.42 -10.42
CA GLU A 15 -24.03 22.82 -10.04
C GLU A 15 -23.00 23.53 -10.93
N PHE A 16 -21.86 22.86 -11.21
CA PHE A 16 -20.86 23.39 -12.14
C PHE A 16 -21.45 23.65 -13.52
N LEU A 17 -22.21 22.69 -14.07
CA LEU A 17 -22.88 22.83 -15.37
C LEU A 17 -23.90 23.99 -15.36
N LEU A 18 -24.69 24.12 -14.28
CA LEU A 18 -25.67 25.20 -14.15
C LEU A 18 -24.98 26.58 -14.09
N ILE A 19 -23.86 26.71 -13.38
CA ILE A 19 -23.07 27.94 -13.32
C ILE A 19 -22.50 28.26 -14.70
N VAL A 20 -21.88 27.28 -15.39
CA VAL A 20 -21.31 27.48 -16.73
C VAL A 20 -22.38 27.83 -17.75
N ILE A 21 -23.54 27.17 -17.75
CA ILE A 21 -24.66 27.45 -18.63
C ILE A 21 -25.24 28.83 -18.32
N GLY A 22 -25.40 29.19 -17.04
CA GLY A 22 -25.88 30.48 -16.59
C GLY A 22 -24.98 31.61 -17.08
N HIS A 23 -23.64 31.47 -16.96
CA HIS A 23 -22.68 32.44 -17.49
C HIS A 23 -22.74 32.54 -19.00
N ARG A 24 -22.85 31.45 -19.74
CA ARG A 24 -23.00 31.47 -21.20
C ARG A 24 -24.29 32.14 -21.66
N LEU A 25 -25.38 31.95 -20.91
CA LEU A 25 -26.65 32.60 -21.20
C LEU A 25 -26.58 34.11 -20.96
N LEU A 26 -25.91 34.54 -19.90
CA LEU A 26 -25.66 35.95 -19.60
C LEU A 26 -24.72 36.61 -20.63
N GLU A 27 -23.63 35.90 -21.05
CA GLU A 27 -22.76 36.38 -22.15
C GLU A 27 -23.52 36.53 -23.48
N TYR A 28 -24.45 35.62 -23.77
CA TYR A 28 -25.29 35.72 -24.99
C TYR A 28 -26.28 36.88 -24.94
N ILE A 29 -26.71 37.31 -23.74
CA ILE A 29 -27.64 38.42 -23.54
C ILE A 29 -26.91 39.75 -23.47
N GLU A 30 -25.69 39.79 -22.92
CA GLU A 30 -24.83 40.98 -22.82
C GLU A 30 -23.61 40.85 -23.74
N GLU A 31 -23.74 41.10 -25.02
CA GLU A 31 -22.67 41.09 -26.00
C GLU A 31 -21.51 41.99 -25.57
N GLN A 32 -20.59 41.52 -24.67
CA GLN A 32 -19.25 42.11 -24.52
C GLN A 32 -18.39 41.59 -23.35
N SER A 33 -17.26 41.08 -23.61
CA SER A 33 -15.90 41.23 -23.11
C SER A 33 -15.23 39.94 -22.53
N PRO A 34 -13.96 39.67 -22.97
CA PRO A 34 -13.15 38.53 -22.48
C PRO A 34 -12.79 38.60 -20.97
N LEU A 35 -13.05 39.75 -20.32
CA LEU A 35 -12.85 39.94 -18.89
C LEU A 35 -13.82 39.14 -18.04
N TYR A 36 -15.00 38.83 -18.56
CA TYR A 36 -16.06 38.09 -17.86
C TYR A 36 -15.72 36.62 -17.60
N LEU A 37 -14.95 36.00 -18.51
CA LEU A 37 -14.56 34.61 -18.34
C LEU A 37 -13.63 34.41 -17.14
N GLY A 38 -12.75 35.36 -16.88
CA GLY A 38 -11.84 35.34 -15.73
C GLY A 38 -12.54 35.49 -14.38
N ILE A 39 -13.56 36.36 -14.34
CA ILE A 39 -14.37 36.60 -13.13
C ILE A 39 -15.23 35.33 -12.83
N GLY A 40 -15.87 34.78 -13.85
CA GLY A 40 -16.70 33.56 -13.67
C GLY A 40 -15.91 32.33 -13.17
N VAL A 41 -14.69 32.16 -13.61
CA VAL A 41 -13.81 31.07 -13.09
C VAL A 41 -13.41 31.34 -11.63
N ALA A 42 -13.13 32.60 -11.28
CA ALA A 42 -12.81 32.95 -9.90
C ALA A 42 -14.01 32.75 -8.97
N ASP A 43 -15.22 33.07 -9.38
CA ASP A 43 -16.45 32.87 -8.62
C ASP A 43 -16.75 31.39 -8.38
N ILE A 44 -16.47 30.50 -9.36
CA ILE A 44 -16.59 29.06 -9.21
C ILE A 44 -15.60 28.53 -8.19
N LEU A 45 -14.34 28.98 -8.25
CA LEU A 45 -13.28 28.53 -7.33
C LEU A 45 -13.50 28.98 -5.88
N VAL A 46 -14.18 30.13 -5.69
CA VAL A 46 -14.50 30.67 -4.35
C VAL A 46 -15.85 30.17 -3.83
N ASN A 47 -16.64 29.51 -4.67
CA ASN A 47 -17.93 28.94 -4.24
C ASN A 47 -17.73 27.95 -3.10
N PRO A 48 -18.34 28.18 -1.90
CA PRO A 48 -18.10 27.35 -0.73
C PRO A 48 -18.55 25.90 -0.93
N VAL A 49 -19.53 25.64 -1.78
CA VAL A 49 -20.00 24.27 -2.09
C VAL A 49 -18.95 23.55 -2.93
N PHE A 50 -18.38 24.21 -3.94
CA PHE A 50 -17.32 23.65 -4.78
C PHE A 50 -16.07 23.31 -3.95
N VAL A 51 -15.65 24.24 -3.08
CA VAL A 51 -14.51 24.03 -2.17
C VAL A 51 -14.79 22.87 -1.21
N ALA A 52 -15.99 22.79 -0.64
CA ALA A 52 -16.39 21.70 0.25
C ALA A 52 -16.34 20.34 -0.45
N VAL A 53 -16.79 20.25 -1.71
CA VAL A 53 -16.74 19.01 -2.51
C VAL A 53 -15.28 18.59 -2.78
N ILE A 54 -14.41 19.52 -3.15
CA ILE A 54 -12.98 19.24 -3.37
C ILE A 54 -12.34 18.71 -2.08
N ILE A 55 -12.58 19.35 -0.93
CA ILE A 55 -12.07 18.90 0.37
C ILE A 55 -12.59 17.48 0.69
N LEU A 56 -13.86 17.21 0.44
CA LEU A 56 -14.47 15.90 0.68
C LEU A 56 -13.87 14.81 -0.21
N LEU A 57 -13.57 15.12 -1.48
CA LEU A 57 -12.89 14.21 -2.41
C LEU A 57 -11.44 13.92 -1.96
N ILE A 58 -10.72 14.94 -1.47
CA ILE A 58 -9.36 14.76 -0.94
C ILE A 58 -9.39 13.86 0.30
N LEU A 59 -10.29 14.13 1.26
CA LEU A 59 -10.44 13.31 2.47
C LEU A 59 -10.88 11.87 2.17
N ALA A 60 -11.78 11.69 1.19
CA ALA A 60 -12.18 10.36 0.72
C ALA A 60 -11.02 9.63 0.06
N GLY A 61 -10.21 10.31 -0.75
CA GLY A 61 -9.00 9.77 -1.35
C GLY A 61 -7.98 9.32 -0.30
N GLU A 62 -7.69 10.17 0.70
CA GLU A 62 -6.83 9.78 1.83
C GLU A 62 -7.38 8.56 2.59
N HIS A 63 -8.68 8.53 2.84
CA HIS A 63 -9.31 7.40 3.54
C HIS A 63 -9.18 6.08 2.76
N LEU A 64 -9.38 6.11 1.44
CA LEU A 64 -9.21 4.94 0.57
C LEU A 64 -7.75 4.46 0.53
N VAL A 65 -6.81 5.40 0.42
CA VAL A 65 -5.38 5.09 0.46
C VAL A 65 -5.00 4.49 1.82
N ARG A 66 -5.43 5.07 2.93
CA ARG A 66 -5.18 4.55 4.28
C ARG A 66 -5.81 3.17 4.51
N GLN A 67 -7.01 2.90 3.97
CA GLN A 67 -7.62 1.56 4.02
C GLN A 67 -6.77 0.54 3.26
N LYS A 68 -6.31 0.87 2.06
CA LYS A 68 -5.46 -0.01 1.26
C LYS A 68 -4.12 -0.32 1.97
N TYR A 69 -3.54 0.67 2.64
CA TYR A 69 -2.33 0.46 3.46
C TYR A 69 -2.60 -0.38 4.73
N LYS A 70 -3.77 -0.22 5.40
CA LYS A 70 -4.15 -1.05 6.55
C LYS A 70 -4.39 -2.51 6.18
N GLU A 71 -5.01 -2.79 5.03
CA GLU A 71 -5.18 -4.16 4.53
C GLU A 71 -3.86 -4.83 4.15
N THR A 72 -2.80 -4.03 3.90
CA THR A 72 -1.48 -4.54 3.54
C THR A 72 -0.69 -5.02 4.76
N SER A 73 -1.01 -4.56 5.97
CA SER A 73 -0.29 -4.89 7.21
C SER A 73 -1.23 -5.50 8.28
N GLU A 74 -1.93 -6.57 7.95
CA GLU A 74 -2.55 -7.39 9.00
C GLU A 74 -1.45 -8.07 9.83
N VAL A 75 -1.17 -7.48 10.99
CA VAL A 75 -0.28 -8.10 11.96
C VAL A 75 -0.89 -9.41 12.43
N ARG A 76 -0.36 -10.52 11.95
CA ARG A 76 -0.80 -11.86 12.33
C ARG A 76 -0.01 -12.33 13.52
N THR A 77 -0.71 -12.75 14.55
CA THR A 77 -0.09 -13.45 15.68
C THR A 77 0.13 -14.90 15.31
N ILE A 78 1.38 -15.33 15.30
CA ILE A 78 1.79 -16.68 14.91
C ILE A 78 2.29 -17.42 16.13
N SER A 79 1.76 -18.63 16.34
CA SER A 79 2.26 -19.51 17.38
C SER A 79 3.02 -20.68 16.75
N PHE A 80 4.21 -20.93 17.25
CA PHE A 80 5.06 -22.05 16.82
C PHE A 80 5.84 -22.63 18.01
N THR A 81 6.45 -23.78 17.80
CA THR A 81 7.25 -24.43 18.84
C THR A 81 8.73 -24.23 18.54
N SER A 82 9.47 -23.68 19.49
CA SER A 82 10.94 -23.61 19.48
C SER A 82 11.48 -24.28 20.72
N ASP A 83 12.41 -25.24 20.56
CA ASP A 83 13.07 -25.97 21.65
C ASP A 83 12.11 -26.51 22.71
N ARG A 84 10.97 -27.09 22.26
CA ARG A 84 9.88 -27.63 23.09
C ARG A 84 9.02 -26.55 23.80
N HIS A 85 9.31 -25.29 23.64
CA HIS A 85 8.50 -24.19 24.19
C HIS A 85 7.58 -23.59 23.12
N LYS A 86 6.33 -23.32 23.50
CA LYS A 86 5.40 -22.60 22.65
C LYS A 86 5.79 -21.12 22.60
N MET A 87 6.12 -20.65 21.42
CA MET A 87 6.41 -19.24 21.15
C MET A 87 5.20 -18.59 20.49
N ILE A 88 4.95 -17.36 20.86
CA ILE A 88 3.93 -16.50 20.24
C ILE A 88 4.64 -15.23 19.80
N MET A 89 4.53 -14.90 18.52
CA MET A 89 5.21 -13.75 17.92
C MET A 89 4.31 -13.13 16.86
N ASN A 90 4.37 -11.82 16.72
CA ASN A 90 3.67 -11.14 15.64
C ASN A 90 4.46 -11.24 14.33
N SER A 91 3.77 -11.32 13.19
CA SER A 91 4.43 -11.41 11.88
C SER A 91 5.37 -10.23 11.60
N ASN A 92 5.06 -9.04 12.13
CA ASN A 92 5.90 -7.84 12.01
C ASN A 92 7.18 -7.86 12.85
N GLU A 93 7.33 -8.82 13.78
CA GLU A 93 8.56 -9.03 14.56
C GLU A 93 9.54 -9.96 13.83
N ILE A 94 9.07 -10.68 12.80
CA ILE A 94 9.87 -11.64 12.04
C ILE A 94 10.53 -10.92 10.87
N SER A 95 11.84 -11.07 10.72
CA SER A 95 12.63 -10.53 9.62
C SER A 95 12.64 -11.48 8.42
N TYR A 96 13.05 -12.71 8.66
CA TYR A 96 13.08 -13.75 7.63
C TYR A 96 13.04 -15.14 8.23
N ILE A 97 12.74 -16.13 7.41
CA ILE A 97 12.82 -17.56 7.74
C ILE A 97 13.96 -18.16 6.92
N GLU A 98 14.83 -18.90 7.58
CA GLU A 98 15.94 -19.62 6.97
C GLU A 98 15.74 -21.12 7.17
N SER A 99 15.80 -21.92 6.10
CA SER A 99 15.79 -23.37 6.15
C SER A 99 17.19 -23.89 5.86
N ASN A 100 17.74 -24.63 6.81
CA ASN A 100 19.05 -25.26 6.67
C ASN A 100 18.90 -26.78 6.94
N ASP A 101 19.02 -27.58 5.90
CA ASP A 101 18.85 -29.03 5.91
C ASP A 101 17.54 -29.50 6.60
N SER A 102 17.63 -29.97 7.83
CA SER A 102 16.50 -30.49 8.60
C SER A 102 15.87 -29.49 9.58
N GLU A 103 16.38 -28.28 9.64
CA GLU A 103 15.97 -27.24 10.60
C GLU A 103 15.53 -25.98 9.91
N VAL A 104 14.55 -25.32 10.53
CA VAL A 104 14.08 -24.01 10.08
C VAL A 104 14.29 -23.01 11.21
N TRP A 105 14.87 -21.88 10.88
CA TRP A 105 15.14 -20.80 11.80
C TRP A 105 14.23 -19.63 11.52
N VAL A 106 13.51 -19.19 12.54
CA VAL A 106 12.74 -17.95 12.54
C VAL A 106 13.66 -16.86 13.07
N VAL A 107 13.97 -15.87 12.25
CA VAL A 107 14.86 -14.76 12.63
C VAL A 107 14.03 -13.53 12.86
N ALA A 108 14.11 -12.98 14.07
CA ALA A 108 13.41 -11.77 14.47
C ALA A 108 14.19 -10.48 14.07
N ASN A 109 13.52 -9.34 14.08
CA ASN A 109 14.12 -8.04 13.76
C ASN A 109 15.28 -7.66 14.69
N ASP A 110 15.25 -8.15 15.93
CA ASP A 110 16.29 -7.96 16.93
C ASP A 110 17.43 -9.01 16.82
N ARG A 111 17.46 -9.75 15.71
CA ARG A 111 18.43 -10.81 15.39
C ARG A 111 18.35 -12.06 16.27
N ARG A 112 17.35 -12.17 17.16
CA ARG A 112 17.11 -13.44 17.87
C ARG A 112 16.68 -14.51 16.88
N ARG A 113 17.16 -15.73 17.08
CA ARG A 113 16.90 -16.89 16.21
C ARG A 113 16.18 -17.97 17.01
N PHE A 114 15.08 -18.46 16.44
CA PHE A 114 14.26 -19.49 17.05
C PHE A 114 14.24 -20.72 16.15
N ARG A 115 14.71 -21.83 16.69
CA ARG A 115 14.73 -23.10 15.97
C ARG A 115 13.33 -23.67 15.87
N ASN A 116 12.95 -24.14 14.68
CA ASN A 116 11.65 -24.71 14.42
C ASN A 116 11.75 -25.90 13.45
N LYS A 117 10.77 -26.81 13.49
CA LYS A 117 10.69 -27.98 12.59
C LYS A 117 9.65 -27.80 11.49
N THR A 118 8.87 -26.72 11.51
CA THR A 118 7.87 -26.40 10.49
C THR A 118 8.55 -26.05 9.19
N GLY A 119 8.19 -26.72 8.09
CA GLY A 119 8.82 -26.51 6.79
C GLY A 119 8.60 -25.09 6.25
N ILE A 120 9.55 -24.60 5.47
CA ILE A 120 9.52 -23.22 4.91
C ILE A 120 8.25 -22.94 4.08
N SER A 121 7.70 -23.94 3.39
CA SER A 121 6.44 -23.78 2.63
C SER A 121 5.22 -23.62 3.53
N GLN A 122 5.24 -24.21 4.74
CA GLN A 122 4.20 -23.97 5.73
C GLN A 122 4.32 -22.56 6.33
N TRP A 123 5.55 -22.08 6.54
CA TRP A 123 5.82 -20.71 6.95
C TRP A 123 5.35 -19.68 5.91
N GLU A 124 5.54 -19.96 4.62
CA GLU A 124 5.04 -19.14 3.52
C GLU A 124 3.51 -18.96 3.59
N ASN A 125 2.78 -20.04 3.88
CA ASN A 125 1.32 -19.98 4.05
C ASN A 125 0.90 -19.24 5.33
N LEU A 126 1.62 -19.44 6.44
CA LEU A 126 1.33 -18.78 7.72
C LEU A 126 1.57 -17.26 7.68
N LEU A 127 2.66 -16.83 7.05
CA LEU A 127 3.08 -15.44 6.96
C LEU A 127 2.36 -14.69 5.85
N GLY A 128 1.90 -15.39 4.80
CA GLY A 128 1.08 -14.84 3.73
C GLY A 128 1.79 -13.80 2.87
N LYS A 129 1.03 -12.81 2.37
CA LYS A 129 1.46 -11.85 1.34
C LYS A 129 2.57 -10.88 1.76
N ASP A 130 2.79 -10.69 3.05
CA ASP A 130 3.79 -9.76 3.58
C ASP A 130 5.22 -10.31 3.46
N PHE A 131 5.32 -11.62 3.20
CA PHE A 131 6.57 -12.32 2.99
C PHE A 131 6.70 -12.80 1.55
N ILE A 132 7.94 -12.89 1.08
CA ILE A 132 8.27 -13.37 -0.25
C ILE A 132 9.35 -14.44 -0.17
N ARG A 133 9.15 -15.51 -0.92
CA ARG A 133 10.16 -16.53 -1.07
C ARG A 133 11.17 -16.11 -2.13
N VAL A 134 12.43 -15.98 -1.74
CA VAL A 134 13.53 -15.52 -2.60
C VAL A 134 14.54 -16.62 -2.93
N HIS A 135 14.50 -17.68 -2.14
CA HIS A 135 15.36 -18.87 -2.31
C HIS A 135 14.62 -20.12 -1.84
N ARG A 136 15.10 -21.31 -2.25
CA ARG A 136 14.56 -22.56 -1.72
C ARG A 136 14.61 -22.62 -0.18
N SER A 137 15.57 -21.91 0.42
CA SER A 137 15.86 -21.88 1.83
C SER A 137 15.52 -20.54 2.53
N TYR A 138 15.06 -19.52 1.82
CA TYR A 138 14.79 -18.21 2.41
C TYR A 138 13.41 -17.66 2.04
N LEU A 139 12.71 -17.19 3.07
CA LEU A 139 11.44 -16.46 2.99
C LEU A 139 11.63 -15.16 3.77
N VAL A 140 11.44 -14.00 3.13
CA VAL A 140 11.86 -12.69 3.62
C VAL A 140 10.67 -11.75 3.72
N ARG A 141 10.62 -10.90 4.73
CA ARG A 141 9.61 -9.85 4.85
C ARG A 141 9.89 -8.73 3.85
N LYS A 142 8.92 -8.44 2.99
CA LYS A 142 9.06 -7.48 1.88
C LYS A 142 9.46 -6.08 2.32
N GLU A 143 8.87 -5.60 3.41
CA GLU A 143 9.12 -4.25 3.96
C GLU A 143 10.57 -4.04 4.42
N LEU A 144 11.31 -5.11 4.72
CA LEU A 144 12.69 -5.03 5.16
C LEU A 144 13.72 -5.09 4.02
N ILE A 145 13.29 -5.32 2.79
CA ILE A 145 14.17 -5.34 1.62
C ILE A 145 14.59 -3.91 1.31
N GLN A 146 15.87 -3.61 1.45
CA GLN A 146 16.45 -2.31 1.17
C GLN A 146 17.02 -2.21 -0.25
N GLU A 147 17.66 -3.28 -0.70
CA GLU A 147 18.29 -3.32 -2.01
C GLU A 147 18.13 -4.71 -2.63
N THR A 148 17.90 -4.76 -3.93
CA THR A 148 17.82 -6.00 -4.71
C THR A 148 18.92 -6.01 -5.77
N LEU A 149 19.77 -7.05 -5.73
CA LEU A 149 20.79 -7.33 -6.72
C LEU A 149 20.37 -8.55 -7.56
N TYR A 150 21.15 -8.86 -8.58
CA TYR A 150 20.83 -9.95 -9.51
C TYR A 150 20.71 -11.34 -8.83
N ASP A 151 21.56 -11.64 -7.84
CA ASP A 151 21.66 -12.94 -7.17
C ASP A 151 21.55 -12.85 -5.65
N SER A 152 21.32 -11.66 -5.11
CA SER A 152 21.17 -11.42 -3.68
C SER A 152 20.25 -10.24 -3.41
N LEU A 153 19.80 -10.11 -2.18
CA LEU A 153 19.12 -8.92 -1.66
C LEU A 153 19.70 -8.56 -0.29
N THR A 154 19.61 -7.28 0.05
CA THR A 154 20.07 -6.75 1.32
C THR A 154 18.87 -6.27 2.13
N LEU A 155 18.80 -6.68 3.39
CA LEU A 155 17.80 -6.21 4.34
C LEU A 155 18.24 -4.92 5.01
N ALA A 156 17.29 -4.21 5.62
CA ALA A 156 17.52 -2.94 6.34
C ALA A 156 18.55 -3.05 7.48
N ASP A 157 18.78 -4.24 8.01
CA ASP A 157 19.80 -4.52 9.04
C ASP A 157 21.19 -4.86 8.46
N GLY A 158 21.35 -4.79 7.12
CA GLY A 158 22.56 -5.13 6.39
C GLY A 158 22.73 -6.63 6.10
N THR A 159 21.75 -7.48 6.45
CA THR A 159 21.83 -8.91 6.16
C THR A 159 21.69 -9.16 4.66
N SER A 160 22.66 -9.85 4.05
CA SER A 160 22.60 -10.27 2.64
C SER A 160 21.99 -11.67 2.52
N ILE A 161 20.98 -11.83 1.68
CA ILE A 161 20.27 -13.08 1.44
C ILE A 161 20.36 -13.47 -0.04
N PRO A 162 20.73 -14.71 -0.37
CA PRO A 162 20.85 -15.14 -1.75
C PRO A 162 19.49 -15.28 -2.42
N VAL A 163 19.40 -14.88 -3.70
CA VAL A 163 18.23 -15.03 -4.56
C VAL A 163 18.50 -16.11 -5.59
N SER A 164 17.67 -17.15 -5.60
CA SER A 164 17.83 -18.21 -6.59
C SER A 164 17.16 -17.85 -7.94
N ARG A 165 17.65 -18.41 -9.03
CA ARG A 165 17.18 -18.13 -10.41
C ARG A 165 15.66 -18.17 -10.54
N LYS A 166 15.01 -19.11 -9.87
CA LYS A 166 13.55 -19.30 -9.92
C LYS A 166 12.75 -18.10 -9.40
N TYR A 167 13.32 -17.30 -8.48
CA TYR A 167 12.61 -16.24 -7.79
C TYR A 167 13.05 -14.83 -8.23
N ARG A 168 13.97 -14.72 -9.22
CA ARG A 168 14.50 -13.44 -9.66
C ARG A 168 13.44 -12.51 -10.23
N ASP A 169 12.57 -13.02 -11.07
CA ASP A 169 11.53 -12.21 -11.72
C ASP A 169 10.56 -11.64 -10.68
N ILE A 170 10.24 -12.44 -9.65
CA ILE A 170 9.36 -12.00 -8.56
C ILE A 170 10.05 -10.95 -7.69
N VAL A 171 11.36 -11.11 -7.43
CA VAL A 171 12.14 -10.14 -6.65
C VAL A 171 12.34 -8.83 -7.42
N ALA A 172 12.63 -8.92 -8.74
CA ALA A 172 12.77 -7.74 -9.60
C ALA A 172 11.49 -6.87 -9.62
N SER A 173 10.32 -7.49 -9.64
CA SER A 173 9.05 -6.76 -9.61
C SER A 173 8.79 -5.97 -8.31
N LEU A 174 9.57 -6.18 -7.25
CA LEU A 174 9.48 -5.41 -6.01
C LEU A 174 10.23 -4.07 -6.09
N SER A 175 11.23 -3.95 -6.96
CA SER A 175 12.00 -2.72 -7.15
C SER A 175 11.32 -1.70 -8.06
N ASP A 176 10.26 -2.11 -8.78
CA ASP A 176 9.53 -1.26 -9.73
C ASP A 176 8.28 -0.59 -9.11
N ASN A 177 8.03 -0.76 -7.82
CA ASN A 177 6.94 -0.15 -7.06
C ASN A 177 7.48 0.80 -5.99
#